data_aa3ac37f35ac034f6f596f5941a949f2
#
_entry.id   aa3ac37f35ac034f6f596f5941a949f2
#
_cell.length_a   1.000
_cell.length_b   1.000
_cell.length_c   1.000
_cell.angle_alpha   90.00
_cell.angle_beta   90.00
_cell.angle_gamma   90.00
#
_symmetry.space_group_name_H-M   'P 1'
#
loop_
_entity.id
_entity.type
_entity.pdbx_description
1 polymer ?
#
loop_
_entity_poly.entity_id
_entity_poly.type
_entity_poly.pdbx_seq_one_letter_code
_entity_poly.pdbx_strand_id
1 'polypeptide(L)'
;MYFCHVNYNESATTELPSVHNGQAAAAPAIKKIFAMLTIKQITDDKETVIRGLEKKHFAGARETIEKVLEIDNKRKVAQSELDSLLSEVKNISKSIGMLMKEGKKEEAEAAKARVAEIKKQTVVLEEDMKNAIEERKQLLYTIPNVPYDIVPEGNGAEDNLVVKTGGHDTVLPENPLPHWELAKKYNLIDFDLGVKISGAGFPVYIGQGARLQRALINFFLDEARAAGYTEIMPPTVVNAASGYGTGQLPDKEGQMYHCNLDDLYLIPTAEVPVTNIYRDVILSEDQLPIKNCAYTECFRREAGSYGKDVRGLNRLHEFSKIEIVRIDKPEHSAQSHQEMLDHVEGLLQKLELPYRILRLCGGDISFTAALCYDFEVYSEAQKRWLEVSSVSNFDTYQANRLQCRYRKGDKSIQLCHTLNGSALALPRIVAALLEDFQTPEGIKIPKALQPYMGTDMIK
;
A
#
# COMPACT_ATOMS: atom_id res chain seq x y z
N MET A 1 12.86 43.30 -5.67
CA MET A 1 13.63 44.01 -4.63
C MET A 1 12.64 44.66 -3.69
N TYR A 2 12.36 44.03 -2.55
CA TYR A 2 11.94 44.64 -1.28
C TYR A 2 11.95 43.54 -0.22
N PHE A 3 13.00 43.55 0.59
CA PHE A 3 13.13 42.76 1.82
C PHE A 3 12.39 43.50 2.94
N CYS A 4 11.51 42.80 3.66
CA CYS A 4 11.07 43.21 4.98
C CYS A 4 11.59 42.22 6.02
N HIS A 5 12.53 42.73 6.84
CA HIS A 5 12.95 42.09 8.09
C HIS A 5 11.86 42.28 9.15
N VAL A 6 11.49 41.20 9.81
CA VAL A 6 10.76 41.27 11.08
C VAL A 6 11.58 40.59 12.16
N ASN A 7 11.98 41.39 13.14
CA ASN A 7 12.69 40.98 14.37
C ASN A 7 11.70 40.25 15.31
N TYR A 8 12.11 39.09 15.80
CA TYR A 8 11.48 38.45 16.97
C TYR A 8 12.21 38.89 18.24
N ASN A 9 11.49 39.48 19.19
CA ASN A 9 11.92 39.70 20.55
C ASN A 9 11.44 38.54 21.44
N GLU A 10 12.35 38.04 22.24
CA GLU A 10 12.15 37.05 23.31
C GLU A 10 11.38 37.64 24.50
N SER A 11 10.61 36.80 25.14
CA SER A 11 10.45 36.59 26.57
C SER A 11 9.00 36.49 27.04
N ALA A 12 8.61 35.31 27.46
CA ALA A 12 7.80 35.11 28.70
C ALA A 12 7.75 33.59 29.01
N THR A 13 8.47 33.21 30.04
CA THR A 13 8.36 31.92 30.73
C THR A 13 7.06 31.88 31.53
N THR A 14 6.20 30.90 31.28
CA THR A 14 5.14 30.50 32.22
C THR A 14 5.20 28.98 32.41
N GLU A 15 5.50 28.61 33.67
CA GLU A 15 5.51 27.23 34.14
C GLU A 15 4.10 26.59 34.06
N LEU A 16 4.02 25.38 33.54
CA LEU A 16 2.83 24.54 33.60
C LEU A 16 3.01 23.44 34.65
N PRO A 17 1.96 23.08 35.38
CA PRO A 17 2.06 22.11 36.49
C PRO A 17 2.21 20.68 36.01
N SER A 18 3.01 19.92 36.77
CA SER A 18 3.27 18.50 36.63
C SER A 18 2.00 17.64 36.64
N VAL A 19 1.76 16.88 35.59
CA VAL A 19 0.75 15.83 35.54
C VAL A 19 1.42 14.46 35.71
N HIS A 20 0.82 13.67 36.60
CA HIS A 20 1.27 12.40 37.11
C HIS A 20 1.65 11.35 36.04
N ASN A 21 2.71 10.62 36.36
CA ASN A 21 3.17 9.38 35.73
C ASN A 21 2.05 8.34 35.56
N GLY A 22 1.51 8.23 34.36
CA GLY A 22 0.88 7.03 33.87
C GLY A 22 1.95 6.16 33.20
N GLN A 23 2.26 5.01 33.82
CA GLN A 23 3.14 4.01 33.21
C GLN A 23 2.56 3.58 31.86
N ALA A 24 3.18 4.01 30.77
CA ALA A 24 2.95 3.43 29.45
C ALA A 24 3.36 1.96 29.53
N ALA A 25 2.40 1.05 29.36
CA ALA A 25 2.68 -0.37 29.22
C ALA A 25 3.64 -0.53 28.03
N ALA A 26 4.84 -1.05 28.30
CA ALA A 26 5.82 -1.35 27.29
C ALA A 26 5.17 -2.25 26.22
N ALA A 27 5.18 -1.79 24.98
CA ALA A 27 4.74 -2.61 23.86
C ALA A 27 5.50 -3.94 23.90
N PRO A 28 4.83 -5.08 23.72
CA PRO A 28 5.50 -6.37 23.72
C PRO A 28 6.60 -6.36 22.65
N ALA A 29 7.80 -6.78 23.04
CA ALA A 29 8.95 -6.88 22.14
C ALA A 29 8.57 -7.73 20.94
N ILE A 30 8.34 -7.08 19.78
CA ILE A 30 8.05 -7.75 18.52
C ILE A 30 9.30 -8.54 18.12
N LYS A 31 9.24 -9.86 18.28
CA LYS A 31 10.28 -10.77 17.81
C LYS A 31 10.42 -10.62 16.30
N LYS A 32 11.68 -10.46 15.86
CA LYS A 32 12.17 -10.39 14.46
C LYS A 32 11.08 -10.31 13.39
N ILE A 33 10.88 -9.10 12.91
CA ILE A 33 9.98 -8.79 11.79
C ILE A 33 10.63 -9.36 10.53
N PHE A 34 9.92 -10.26 9.86
CA PHE A 34 10.32 -10.79 8.57
C PHE A 34 9.77 -9.87 7.47
N ALA A 35 10.65 -9.46 6.61
CA ALA A 35 10.37 -8.60 5.48
C ALA A 35 10.04 -9.46 4.23
N MET A 36 9.36 -8.93 3.19
CA MET A 36 8.98 -9.64 1.96
C MET A 36 9.82 -10.88 1.71
N LEU A 37 9.20 -11.94 1.24
CA LEU A 37 9.81 -13.24 0.94
C LEU A 37 11.04 -13.09 0.03
N THR A 38 12.13 -12.60 0.63
CA THR A 38 13.45 -12.77 0.05
C THR A 38 13.85 -14.23 0.21
N ILE A 39 14.65 -14.73 -0.70
CA ILE A 39 15.20 -16.09 -0.56
C ILE A 39 15.90 -16.29 0.80
N LYS A 40 16.51 -15.23 1.30
CA LYS A 40 17.15 -15.26 2.61
C LYS A 40 16.14 -15.54 3.74
N GLN A 41 14.99 -14.88 3.75
CA GLN A 41 13.96 -15.10 4.77
C GLN A 41 13.36 -16.49 4.71
N ILE A 42 13.05 -16.95 3.46
CA ILE A 42 12.56 -18.31 3.24
C ILE A 42 13.60 -19.33 3.74
N THR A 43 14.90 -19.07 3.54
CA THR A 43 15.97 -19.96 3.96
C THR A 43 16.19 -19.91 5.46
N ASP A 44 16.14 -18.73 6.08
CA ASP A 44 16.44 -18.51 7.50
C ASP A 44 15.32 -19.06 8.41
N ASP A 45 14.05 -19.00 7.98
CA ASP A 45 12.90 -19.48 8.78
C ASP A 45 11.73 -19.98 7.89
N LYS A 46 11.97 -21.06 7.17
CA LYS A 46 11.04 -21.69 6.23
C LYS A 46 9.67 -21.99 6.88
N GLU A 47 9.68 -22.56 8.08
CA GLU A 47 8.46 -23.03 8.73
C GLU A 47 7.58 -21.88 9.23
N THR A 48 8.15 -20.78 9.69
CA THR A 48 7.39 -19.58 10.05
C THR A 48 6.78 -18.90 8.82
N VAL A 49 7.52 -18.90 7.69
CA VAL A 49 6.97 -18.42 6.41
C VAL A 49 5.77 -19.26 6.00
N ILE A 50 5.90 -20.58 6.01
CA ILE A 50 4.81 -21.49 5.60
C ILE A 50 3.57 -21.27 6.50
N ARG A 51 3.72 -21.26 7.83
CA ARG A 51 2.61 -21.00 8.77
C ARG A 51 1.92 -19.66 8.50
N GLY A 52 2.70 -18.61 8.22
CA GLY A 52 2.13 -17.30 7.90
C GLY A 52 1.35 -17.29 6.59
N LEU A 53 1.80 -18.03 5.58
CA LEU A 53 1.07 -18.21 4.32
C LEU A 53 -0.21 -19.04 4.51
N GLU A 54 -0.16 -20.08 5.33
CA GLU A 54 -1.32 -20.90 5.72
C GLU A 54 -2.35 -20.06 6.48
N LYS A 55 -1.91 -19.14 7.38
CA LYS A 55 -2.79 -18.17 8.05
C LYS A 55 -3.56 -17.29 7.05
N LYS A 56 -2.98 -16.96 5.91
CA LYS A 56 -3.63 -16.26 4.79
C LYS A 56 -4.38 -17.19 3.83
N HIS A 57 -4.62 -18.43 4.18
CA HIS A 57 -5.27 -19.44 3.35
C HIS A 57 -4.61 -19.63 1.98
N PHE A 58 -3.30 -19.39 1.87
CA PHE A 58 -2.57 -19.60 0.63
C PHE A 58 -2.41 -21.09 0.35
N ALA A 59 -3.18 -21.60 -0.61
CA ALA A 59 -3.19 -22.99 -0.97
C ALA A 59 -1.81 -23.45 -1.50
N GLY A 60 -1.33 -24.62 -1.05
CA GLY A 60 -0.04 -25.17 -1.49
C GLY A 60 1.16 -24.35 -0.99
N ALA A 61 1.06 -23.74 0.20
CA ALA A 61 2.12 -22.90 0.76
C ALA A 61 3.47 -23.62 0.83
N ARG A 62 3.49 -24.84 1.38
CA ARG A 62 4.71 -25.66 1.54
C ARG A 62 5.33 -26.01 0.20
N GLU A 63 4.54 -26.56 -0.72
CA GLU A 63 4.97 -26.97 -2.05
C GLU A 63 5.54 -25.79 -2.84
N THR A 64 4.87 -24.63 -2.74
CA THR A 64 5.31 -23.40 -3.43
C THR A 64 6.63 -22.89 -2.88
N ILE A 65 6.80 -22.87 -1.56
CA ILE A 65 8.06 -22.45 -0.91
C ILE A 65 9.20 -23.43 -1.24
N GLU A 66 8.94 -24.72 -1.25
CA GLU A 66 9.92 -25.74 -1.63
C GLU A 66 10.38 -25.58 -3.09
N LYS A 67 9.43 -25.32 -3.99
CA LYS A 67 9.74 -25.04 -5.40
C LYS A 67 10.59 -23.77 -5.57
N VAL A 68 10.30 -22.70 -4.83
CA VAL A 68 11.12 -21.47 -4.83
C VAL A 68 12.58 -21.79 -4.44
N LEU A 69 12.75 -22.57 -3.38
CA LEU A 69 14.10 -22.98 -2.91
C LEU A 69 14.81 -23.90 -3.91
N GLU A 70 14.09 -24.82 -4.56
CA GLU A 70 14.64 -25.68 -5.62
C GLU A 70 15.17 -24.85 -6.80
N ILE A 71 14.36 -23.89 -7.29
CA ILE A 71 14.74 -23.01 -8.40
C ILE A 71 15.95 -22.15 -8.00
N ASP A 72 15.98 -21.61 -6.77
CA ASP A 72 17.13 -20.82 -6.28
C ASP A 72 18.38 -21.69 -6.17
N ASN A 73 18.26 -22.95 -5.77
CA ASN A 73 19.38 -23.88 -5.74
C ASN A 73 19.92 -24.18 -7.14
N LYS A 74 19.05 -24.42 -8.13
CA LYS A 74 19.46 -24.56 -9.55
C LYS A 74 20.24 -23.34 -10.02
N ARG A 75 19.76 -22.14 -9.74
CA ARG A 75 20.48 -20.89 -10.05
C ARG A 75 21.85 -20.83 -9.38
N LYS A 76 21.94 -21.19 -8.07
CA LYS A 76 23.21 -21.17 -7.32
C LYS A 76 24.23 -22.16 -7.90
N VAL A 77 23.79 -23.36 -8.27
CA VAL A 77 24.64 -24.37 -8.89
C VAL A 77 25.17 -23.88 -10.25
N ALA A 78 24.28 -23.39 -11.11
CA ALA A 78 24.65 -22.79 -12.39
C ALA A 78 25.63 -21.62 -12.25
N GLN A 79 25.42 -20.73 -11.28
CA GLN A 79 26.32 -19.63 -10.99
C GLN A 79 27.72 -20.12 -10.55
N SER A 80 27.78 -21.11 -9.65
CA SER A 80 29.04 -21.64 -9.16
C SER A 80 29.85 -22.35 -10.28
N GLU A 81 29.16 -23.07 -11.16
CA GLU A 81 29.77 -23.70 -12.32
C GLU A 81 30.27 -22.68 -13.34
N LEU A 82 29.47 -21.64 -13.63
CA LEU A 82 29.85 -20.52 -14.49
C LEU A 82 31.10 -19.81 -13.96
N ASP A 83 31.14 -19.49 -12.66
CA ASP A 83 32.29 -18.83 -12.04
C ASP A 83 33.57 -19.70 -12.12
N SER A 84 33.43 -21.00 -11.95
CA SER A 84 34.52 -21.97 -12.08
C SER A 84 35.05 -21.99 -13.51
N LEU A 85 34.19 -22.11 -14.51
CA LEU A 85 34.58 -22.15 -15.94
C LEU A 85 35.20 -20.81 -16.38
N LEU A 86 34.67 -19.68 -15.93
CA LEU A 86 35.27 -18.35 -16.21
C LEU A 86 36.69 -18.23 -15.59
N SER A 87 36.90 -18.78 -14.40
CA SER A 87 38.22 -18.84 -13.77
C SER A 87 39.18 -19.75 -14.57
N GLU A 88 38.72 -20.88 -15.03
CA GLU A 88 39.48 -21.81 -15.90
C GLU A 88 39.90 -21.09 -17.19
N VAL A 89 38.98 -20.42 -17.89
CA VAL A 89 39.28 -19.61 -19.10
C VAL A 89 40.37 -18.58 -18.83
N LYS A 90 40.29 -17.87 -17.69
CA LYS A 90 41.29 -16.88 -17.31
C LYS A 90 42.68 -17.49 -17.14
N ASN A 91 42.76 -18.67 -16.53
CA ASN A 91 44.03 -19.39 -16.32
C ASN A 91 44.59 -19.90 -17.63
N ILE A 92 43.79 -20.60 -18.45
CA ILE A 92 44.20 -21.11 -19.75
C ILE A 92 44.66 -19.97 -20.68
N SER A 93 43.94 -18.85 -20.70
CA SER A 93 44.30 -17.70 -21.53
C SER A 93 45.66 -17.10 -21.19
N LYS A 94 46.07 -17.16 -19.91
CA LYS A 94 47.41 -16.74 -19.48
C LYS A 94 48.49 -17.78 -19.96
N SER A 95 48.19 -19.08 -19.92
CA SER A 95 49.15 -20.11 -20.32
C SER A 95 49.39 -20.16 -21.85
N ILE A 96 48.36 -19.83 -22.65
CA ILE A 96 48.49 -19.78 -24.13
C ILE A 96 49.63 -18.82 -24.55
N GLY A 97 49.73 -17.65 -23.91
CA GLY A 97 50.80 -16.69 -24.18
C GLY A 97 52.21 -17.19 -23.88
N MET A 98 52.36 -18.02 -22.84
CA MET A 98 53.65 -18.68 -22.48
C MET A 98 53.96 -19.81 -23.44
N LEU A 99 53.02 -20.69 -23.73
CA LEU A 99 53.17 -21.83 -24.66
C LEU A 99 53.56 -21.33 -26.06
N MET A 100 53.00 -20.25 -26.52
CA MET A 100 53.38 -19.67 -27.82
C MET A 100 54.81 -19.10 -27.81
N LYS A 101 55.29 -18.50 -26.70
CA LYS A 101 56.67 -18.04 -26.57
C LYS A 101 57.68 -19.20 -26.49
N GLU A 102 57.29 -20.32 -25.89
CA GLU A 102 58.11 -21.52 -25.78
C GLU A 102 58.13 -22.37 -27.05
N GLY A 103 57.36 -21.98 -28.09
CA GLY A 103 57.26 -22.72 -29.35
C GLY A 103 56.38 -23.98 -29.30
N LYS A 104 55.63 -24.19 -28.20
CA LYS A 104 54.73 -25.35 -27.99
C LYS A 104 53.39 -25.15 -28.69
N LYS A 105 53.38 -25.12 -30.02
CA LYS A 105 52.21 -24.80 -30.85
C LYS A 105 51.03 -25.72 -30.66
N GLU A 106 51.25 -27.03 -30.57
CA GLU A 106 50.18 -28.03 -30.39
C GLU A 106 49.47 -27.90 -29.07
N GLU A 107 50.22 -27.66 -27.96
CA GLU A 107 49.65 -27.41 -26.65
C GLU A 107 48.87 -26.08 -26.61
N ALA A 108 49.34 -25.06 -27.31
CA ALA A 108 48.63 -23.79 -27.42
C ALA A 108 47.31 -23.89 -28.20
N GLU A 109 47.25 -24.72 -29.27
CA GLU A 109 46.02 -24.99 -30.03
C GLU A 109 45.03 -25.83 -29.21
N ALA A 110 45.49 -26.82 -28.47
CA ALA A 110 44.65 -27.59 -27.54
C ALA A 110 44.03 -26.66 -26.44
N ALA A 111 44.82 -25.74 -25.89
CA ALA A 111 44.34 -24.76 -24.93
C ALA A 111 43.31 -23.80 -25.53
N LYS A 112 43.50 -23.37 -26.79
CA LYS A 112 42.48 -22.55 -27.49
C LYS A 112 41.19 -23.34 -27.74
N ALA A 113 41.29 -24.61 -28.13
CA ALA A 113 40.14 -25.48 -28.33
C ALA A 113 39.36 -25.66 -27.00
N ARG A 114 40.04 -25.83 -25.86
CA ARG A 114 39.41 -25.91 -24.54
C ARG A 114 38.70 -24.63 -24.18
N VAL A 115 39.32 -23.46 -24.42
CA VAL A 115 38.63 -22.15 -24.21
C VAL A 115 37.38 -22.02 -25.07
N ALA A 116 37.42 -22.46 -26.33
CA ALA A 116 36.26 -22.43 -27.22
C ALA A 116 35.11 -23.34 -26.73
N GLU A 117 35.45 -24.51 -26.19
CA GLU A 117 34.48 -25.42 -25.58
C GLU A 117 33.83 -24.82 -24.32
N ILE A 118 34.65 -24.30 -23.41
CA ILE A 118 34.17 -23.65 -22.21
C ILE A 118 33.23 -22.47 -22.56
N LYS A 119 33.56 -21.64 -23.56
CA LYS A 119 32.69 -20.57 -24.01
C LYS A 119 31.32 -21.04 -24.48
N LYS A 120 31.22 -22.23 -25.08
CA LYS A 120 29.90 -22.79 -25.42
C LYS A 120 29.11 -23.18 -24.17
N GLN A 121 29.81 -23.80 -23.20
CA GLN A 121 29.19 -24.20 -21.93
C GLN A 121 28.72 -22.99 -21.11
N THR A 122 29.51 -21.91 -21.05
CA THR A 122 29.11 -20.69 -20.33
C THR A 122 27.86 -20.05 -20.92
N VAL A 123 27.66 -20.07 -22.24
CA VAL A 123 26.40 -19.53 -22.85
C VAL A 123 25.18 -20.32 -22.40
N VAL A 124 25.28 -21.67 -22.30
CA VAL A 124 24.16 -22.48 -21.81
C VAL A 124 23.88 -22.19 -20.33
N LEU A 125 24.91 -22.14 -19.48
CA LEU A 125 24.74 -21.85 -18.06
C LEU A 125 24.16 -20.44 -17.80
N GLU A 126 24.58 -19.45 -18.60
CA GLU A 126 24.02 -18.08 -18.51
C GLU A 126 22.52 -18.06 -18.84
N GLU A 127 22.10 -18.82 -19.87
CA GLU A 127 20.70 -18.95 -20.25
C GLU A 127 19.88 -19.68 -19.17
N ASP A 128 20.41 -20.81 -18.66
CA ASP A 128 19.78 -21.57 -17.57
C ASP A 128 19.62 -20.73 -16.32
N MET A 129 20.63 -19.94 -15.96
CA MET A 129 20.59 -19.03 -14.82
C MET A 129 19.55 -17.94 -15.03
N LYS A 130 19.48 -17.34 -16.22
CA LYS A 130 18.49 -16.33 -16.58
C LYS A 130 17.07 -16.89 -16.49
N ASN A 131 16.85 -18.09 -17.01
CA ASN A 131 15.56 -18.77 -16.96
C ASN A 131 15.14 -19.07 -15.51
N ALA A 132 16.07 -19.57 -14.68
CA ALA A 132 15.82 -19.83 -13.27
C ALA A 132 15.51 -18.52 -12.48
N ILE A 133 16.17 -17.42 -12.77
CA ILE A 133 15.90 -16.11 -12.17
C ILE A 133 14.46 -15.66 -12.51
N GLU A 134 14.07 -15.74 -13.79
CA GLU A 134 12.75 -15.31 -14.23
C GLU A 134 11.64 -16.24 -13.68
N GLU A 135 11.81 -17.55 -13.75
CA GLU A 135 10.86 -18.52 -13.18
C GLU A 135 10.64 -18.27 -11.68
N ARG A 136 11.73 -18.08 -10.92
CA ARG A 136 11.67 -17.76 -9.49
C ARG A 136 10.93 -16.45 -9.23
N LYS A 137 11.20 -15.42 -10.03
CA LYS A 137 10.55 -14.11 -9.94
C LYS A 137 9.05 -14.21 -10.17
N GLN A 138 8.64 -14.92 -11.22
CA GLN A 138 7.22 -15.13 -11.52
C GLN A 138 6.52 -15.89 -10.40
N LEU A 139 7.16 -16.93 -9.85
CA LEU A 139 6.60 -17.67 -8.72
C LEU A 139 6.47 -16.78 -7.47
N LEU A 140 7.48 -15.97 -7.15
CA LEU A 140 7.43 -15.03 -6.00
C LEU A 140 6.33 -13.98 -6.15
N TYR A 141 5.94 -13.56 -7.35
CA TYR A 141 4.81 -12.66 -7.55
C TYR A 141 3.47 -13.28 -7.17
N THR A 142 3.36 -14.61 -7.14
CA THR A 142 2.13 -15.32 -6.77
C THR A 142 1.98 -15.57 -5.27
N ILE A 143 3.02 -15.32 -4.48
CA ILE A 143 3.06 -15.60 -3.04
C ILE A 143 2.68 -14.32 -2.26
N PRO A 144 1.70 -14.39 -1.33
CA PRO A 144 1.33 -13.24 -0.51
C PRO A 144 2.42 -12.88 0.51
N ASN A 145 2.32 -11.70 1.09
CA ASN A 145 3.16 -11.30 2.21
C ASN A 145 2.84 -12.12 3.47
N VAL A 146 3.82 -12.34 4.32
CA VAL A 146 3.66 -13.05 5.60
C VAL A 146 3.07 -12.10 6.63
N PRO A 147 1.94 -12.45 7.27
CA PRO A 147 1.33 -11.61 8.29
C PRO A 147 2.12 -11.66 9.59
N TYR A 148 2.03 -10.59 10.38
CA TYR A 148 2.59 -10.56 11.73
C TYR A 148 1.90 -11.56 12.66
N ASP A 149 2.59 -11.97 13.72
CA ASP A 149 2.03 -12.90 14.71
C ASP A 149 0.75 -12.35 15.37
N ILE A 150 0.65 -11.02 15.52
CA ILE A 150 -0.49 -10.32 16.11
C ILE A 150 -1.75 -10.36 15.25
N VAL A 151 -1.63 -10.69 13.95
CA VAL A 151 -2.79 -10.86 13.04
C VAL A 151 -3.60 -12.07 13.51
N PRO A 152 -4.91 -11.91 13.81
CA PRO A 152 -5.73 -13.03 14.27
C PRO A 152 -5.87 -14.12 13.20
N GLU A 153 -6.10 -15.34 13.63
CA GLU A 153 -6.64 -16.39 12.77
C GLU A 153 -8.07 -16.01 12.37
N GLY A 154 -8.52 -16.44 11.19
CA GLY A 154 -9.87 -16.16 10.72
C GLY A 154 -10.03 -16.44 9.24
N ASN A 155 -11.29 -16.59 8.79
CA ASN A 155 -11.63 -16.96 7.42
C ASN A 155 -12.09 -15.76 6.58
N GLY A 156 -12.59 -14.71 7.22
CA GLY A 156 -13.11 -13.54 6.52
C GLY A 156 -13.43 -12.39 7.48
N ALA A 157 -14.14 -11.39 6.99
CA ALA A 157 -14.40 -10.13 7.69
C ALA A 157 -15.11 -10.30 9.06
N GLU A 158 -15.87 -11.36 9.24
CA GLU A 158 -16.56 -11.71 10.50
C GLU A 158 -15.60 -12.08 11.63
N ASP A 159 -14.38 -12.49 11.31
CA ASP A 159 -13.35 -12.90 12.26
C ASP A 159 -12.37 -11.74 12.59
N ASN A 160 -12.59 -10.55 12.04
CA ASN A 160 -11.78 -9.38 12.34
C ASN A 160 -11.97 -8.93 13.79
N LEU A 161 -10.87 -8.53 14.42
CA LEU A 161 -10.87 -8.13 15.82
C LEU A 161 -11.16 -6.65 15.98
N VAL A 162 -12.28 -6.28 16.60
CA VAL A 162 -12.53 -4.89 17.01
C VAL A 162 -11.54 -4.52 18.12
N VAL A 163 -10.65 -3.58 17.84
CA VAL A 163 -9.60 -3.13 18.78
C VAL A 163 -9.94 -1.82 19.46
N LYS A 164 -10.82 -1.02 18.86
CA LYS A 164 -11.26 0.26 19.41
C LYS A 164 -12.61 0.69 18.83
N THR A 165 -13.39 1.41 19.62
CA THR A 165 -14.60 2.13 19.21
C THR A 165 -14.50 3.56 19.67
N GLY A 166 -15.15 4.49 18.96
CA GLY A 166 -15.16 5.91 19.30
C GLY A 166 -16.25 6.68 18.56
N GLY A 167 -16.23 8.02 18.72
CA GLY A 167 -17.27 8.90 18.20
C GLY A 167 -18.45 9.11 19.16
N HIS A 168 -19.47 9.75 18.69
CA HIS A 168 -20.66 10.11 19.46
C HIS A 168 -21.87 9.35 18.94
N ASP A 169 -22.77 8.96 19.86
CA ASP A 169 -24.08 8.48 19.47
C ASP A 169 -24.84 9.60 18.75
N THR A 170 -25.27 9.33 17.53
CA THR A 170 -26.03 10.29 16.72
C THR A 170 -27.51 10.24 17.13
N VAL A 171 -28.10 11.44 17.37
CA VAL A 171 -29.54 11.56 17.60
C VAL A 171 -30.21 11.74 16.25
N LEU A 172 -30.82 10.67 15.75
CA LEU A 172 -31.50 10.65 14.46
C LEU A 172 -33.01 10.95 14.60
N PRO A 173 -33.66 11.40 13.52
CA PRO A 173 -35.12 11.47 13.45
C PRO A 173 -35.73 10.05 13.57
N GLU A 174 -37.02 9.97 13.94
CA GLU A 174 -37.73 8.70 14.18
C GLU A 174 -37.64 7.72 13.00
N ASN A 175 -37.60 8.23 11.76
CA ASN A 175 -37.48 7.45 10.52
C ASN A 175 -36.32 8.03 9.66
N PRO A 176 -35.07 7.66 9.94
CA PRO A 176 -33.93 8.19 9.20
C PRO A 176 -33.92 7.68 7.76
N LEU A 177 -33.68 8.59 6.81
CA LEU A 177 -33.58 8.26 5.40
C LEU A 177 -32.16 7.79 5.07
N PRO A 178 -31.99 6.82 4.17
CA PRO A 178 -30.69 6.43 3.68
C PRO A 178 -30.10 7.50 2.74
N HIS A 179 -28.78 7.52 2.61
CA HIS A 179 -28.07 8.55 1.86
C HIS A 179 -28.53 8.73 0.41
N TRP A 180 -28.96 7.68 -0.27
CA TRP A 180 -29.47 7.79 -1.65
C TRP A 180 -30.82 8.50 -1.75
N GLU A 181 -31.65 8.45 -0.71
CA GLU A 181 -32.89 9.21 -0.64
C GLU A 181 -32.64 10.66 -0.24
N LEU A 182 -31.71 10.89 0.70
CA LEU A 182 -31.26 12.24 1.07
C LEU A 182 -30.58 12.95 -0.11
N ALA A 183 -29.71 12.22 -0.85
CA ALA A 183 -29.06 12.74 -2.06
C ALA A 183 -30.11 13.21 -3.11
N LYS A 184 -31.16 12.43 -3.30
CA LYS A 184 -32.27 12.82 -4.19
C LYS A 184 -33.09 13.98 -3.64
N LYS A 185 -33.46 13.92 -2.34
CA LYS A 185 -34.28 14.95 -1.67
C LYS A 185 -33.67 16.34 -1.76
N TYR A 186 -32.35 16.43 -1.57
CA TYR A 186 -31.61 17.70 -1.56
C TYR A 186 -30.86 17.96 -2.89
N ASN A 187 -31.10 17.14 -3.94
CA ASN A 187 -30.44 17.26 -5.25
C ASN A 187 -28.91 17.35 -5.15
N LEU A 188 -28.30 16.41 -4.40
CA LEU A 188 -26.86 16.40 -4.14
C LEU A 188 -26.10 15.46 -5.07
N ILE A 189 -26.73 14.32 -5.42
CA ILE A 189 -26.13 13.28 -6.25
C ILE A 189 -27.21 12.71 -7.15
N ASP A 190 -26.91 12.59 -8.43
CA ASP A 190 -27.78 11.98 -9.44
C ASP A 190 -27.12 10.69 -9.96
N PHE A 191 -27.67 9.56 -9.55
CA PHE A 191 -27.19 8.24 -9.96
C PHE A 191 -27.69 7.89 -11.38
N ASP A 192 -28.85 8.39 -11.81
CA ASP A 192 -29.45 8.10 -13.11
C ASP A 192 -28.65 8.81 -14.24
N LEU A 193 -28.19 10.04 -13.98
CA LEU A 193 -27.26 10.73 -14.88
C LEU A 193 -25.95 9.97 -15.03
N GLY A 194 -25.43 9.43 -13.95
CA GLY A 194 -24.23 8.59 -13.97
C GLY A 194 -24.41 7.35 -14.84
N VAL A 195 -25.54 6.65 -14.68
CA VAL A 195 -25.91 5.52 -15.54
C VAL A 195 -25.98 5.92 -17.00
N LYS A 196 -26.56 7.08 -17.30
CA LYS A 196 -26.66 7.62 -18.67
C LYS A 196 -25.31 7.92 -19.31
N ILE A 197 -24.34 8.41 -18.52
CA ILE A 197 -23.03 8.86 -19.03
C ILE A 197 -22.06 7.68 -19.15
N SER A 198 -21.97 6.84 -18.12
CA SER A 198 -20.90 5.83 -18.02
C SER A 198 -21.40 4.43 -17.63
N GLY A 199 -22.56 4.34 -16.97
CA GLY A 199 -23.09 3.10 -16.43
C GLY A 199 -23.32 3.16 -14.93
N ALA A 200 -23.81 2.05 -14.35
CA ALA A 200 -23.99 1.95 -12.91
C ALA A 200 -22.65 2.07 -12.17
N GLY A 201 -22.67 2.68 -10.97
CA GLY A 201 -21.46 2.85 -10.15
C GLY A 201 -20.62 4.10 -10.48
N PHE A 202 -21.15 5.03 -11.29
CA PHE A 202 -20.55 6.32 -11.62
C PHE A 202 -21.52 7.46 -11.20
N PRO A 203 -21.48 7.94 -9.95
CA PRO A 203 -22.40 8.97 -9.49
C PRO A 203 -22.04 10.36 -10.04
N VAL A 204 -23.06 11.21 -10.26
CA VAL A 204 -22.87 12.63 -10.62
C VAL A 204 -23.19 13.50 -9.41
N TYR A 205 -22.20 14.17 -8.85
CA TYR A 205 -22.39 15.10 -7.75
C TYR A 205 -22.85 16.47 -8.27
N ILE A 206 -23.87 17.06 -7.62
CA ILE A 206 -24.53 18.29 -8.09
C ILE A 206 -24.57 19.32 -6.96
N GLY A 207 -24.41 20.60 -7.29
CA GLY A 207 -24.62 21.72 -6.39
C GLY A 207 -23.86 21.59 -5.04
N GLN A 208 -24.61 21.50 -3.95
CA GLN A 208 -24.03 21.35 -2.59
C GLN A 208 -23.37 19.97 -2.40
N GLY A 209 -23.78 18.94 -3.13
CA GLY A 209 -23.12 17.63 -3.13
C GLY A 209 -21.70 17.70 -3.71
N ALA A 210 -21.55 18.37 -4.86
CA ALA A 210 -20.23 18.63 -5.45
C ALA A 210 -19.36 19.54 -4.57
N ARG A 211 -19.98 20.50 -3.89
CA ARG A 211 -19.28 21.34 -2.91
C ARG A 211 -18.80 20.53 -1.70
N LEU A 212 -19.63 19.59 -1.18
CA LEU A 212 -19.26 18.72 -0.07
C LEU A 212 -18.07 17.82 -0.45
N GLN A 213 -18.05 17.24 -1.67
CA GLN A 213 -16.89 16.49 -2.18
C GLN A 213 -15.61 17.34 -2.11
N ARG A 214 -15.62 18.56 -2.66
CA ARG A 214 -14.45 19.45 -2.64
C ARG A 214 -14.08 19.90 -1.22
N ALA A 215 -15.05 20.11 -0.36
CA ALA A 215 -14.82 20.46 1.04
C ALA A 215 -14.09 19.37 1.78
N LEU A 216 -14.49 18.11 1.61
CA LEU A 216 -13.83 16.94 2.17
C LEU A 216 -12.41 16.76 1.61
N ILE A 217 -12.23 16.91 0.29
CA ILE A 217 -10.91 16.82 -0.34
C ILE A 217 -9.95 17.84 0.29
N ASN A 218 -10.34 19.10 0.34
CA ASN A 218 -9.51 20.16 0.89
C ASN A 218 -9.23 19.95 2.38
N PHE A 219 -10.25 19.59 3.16
CA PHE A 219 -10.10 19.31 4.59
C PHE A 219 -9.10 18.19 4.85
N PHE A 220 -9.21 17.04 4.17
CA PHE A 220 -8.31 15.92 4.37
C PHE A 220 -6.87 16.20 3.91
N LEU A 221 -6.69 16.95 2.81
CA LEU A 221 -5.36 17.36 2.37
C LEU A 221 -4.72 18.35 3.34
N ASP A 222 -5.48 19.34 3.86
CA ASP A 222 -4.97 20.29 4.84
C ASP A 222 -4.59 19.60 6.16
N GLU A 223 -5.38 18.63 6.62
CA GLU A 223 -5.05 17.82 7.80
C GLU A 223 -3.82 16.94 7.59
N ALA A 224 -3.68 16.33 6.40
CA ALA A 224 -2.49 15.55 6.07
C ALA A 224 -1.23 16.44 6.03
N ARG A 225 -1.33 17.64 5.42
CA ARG A 225 -0.23 18.62 5.42
C ARG A 225 0.13 19.08 6.84
N ALA A 226 -0.85 19.34 7.67
CA ALA A 226 -0.63 19.70 9.09
C ALA A 226 0.06 18.57 9.87
N ALA A 227 -0.17 17.29 9.50
CA ALA A 227 0.53 16.12 10.03
C ALA A 227 1.92 15.87 9.40
N GLY A 228 2.40 16.79 8.55
CA GLY A 228 3.73 16.77 7.94
C GLY A 228 3.83 15.90 6.67
N TYR A 229 2.71 15.59 6.01
CA TYR A 229 2.73 14.95 4.70
C TYR A 229 2.99 15.97 3.58
N THR A 230 3.78 15.57 2.60
CA THR A 230 3.96 16.31 1.35
C THR A 230 2.86 15.92 0.37
N GLU A 231 2.10 16.89 -0.11
CA GLU A 231 1.06 16.68 -1.11
C GLU A 231 1.67 16.39 -2.49
N ILE A 232 1.18 15.34 -3.14
CA ILE A 232 1.59 14.89 -4.47
C ILE A 232 0.35 14.84 -5.37
N MET A 233 0.46 15.32 -6.59
CA MET A 233 -0.54 15.14 -7.65
C MET A 233 -0.01 14.15 -8.71
N PRO A 234 -0.22 12.85 -8.55
CA PRO A 234 0.29 11.85 -9.48
C PRO A 234 -0.65 11.66 -10.68
N PRO A 235 -0.18 11.04 -11.79
CA PRO A 235 -1.05 10.59 -12.85
C PRO A 235 -2.02 9.50 -12.37
N THR A 236 -3.23 9.47 -12.92
CA THR A 236 -4.27 8.46 -12.64
C THR A 236 -4.16 7.23 -13.55
N VAL A 237 -3.24 7.23 -14.49
CA VAL A 237 -2.89 6.09 -15.34
C VAL A 237 -1.44 5.68 -15.10
N VAL A 238 -1.18 4.38 -15.05
CA VAL A 238 0.15 3.82 -14.73
C VAL A 238 0.51 2.69 -15.69
N ASN A 239 1.79 2.45 -15.89
CA ASN A 239 2.28 1.29 -16.63
C ASN A 239 2.25 0.00 -15.77
N ALA A 240 2.37 -1.17 -16.43
CA ALA A 240 2.37 -2.46 -15.75
C ALA A 240 3.44 -2.57 -14.65
N ALA A 241 4.64 -2.01 -14.86
CA ALA A 241 5.70 -2.04 -13.87
C ALA A 241 5.30 -1.39 -12.54
N SER A 242 4.47 -0.35 -12.58
CA SER A 242 3.92 0.29 -11.38
C SER A 242 2.91 -0.59 -10.66
N GLY A 243 2.04 -1.30 -11.40
CA GLY A 243 1.11 -2.27 -10.82
C GLY A 243 1.84 -3.47 -10.16
N TYR A 244 2.89 -3.98 -10.79
CA TYR A 244 3.75 -5.03 -10.19
C TYR A 244 4.50 -4.52 -8.95
N GLY A 245 4.93 -3.27 -8.95
CA GLY A 245 5.68 -2.67 -7.84
C GLY A 245 4.91 -2.67 -6.52
N THR A 246 3.63 -2.36 -6.54
CA THR A 246 2.77 -2.31 -5.36
C THR A 246 1.92 -3.59 -5.17
N GLY A 247 1.92 -4.50 -6.16
CA GLY A 247 1.28 -5.82 -6.04
C GLY A 247 -0.19 -5.88 -6.50
N GLN A 248 -0.68 -4.85 -7.22
CA GLN A 248 -1.96 -4.90 -7.92
C GLN A 248 -1.90 -5.81 -9.16
N LEU A 249 -0.70 -5.99 -9.72
CA LEU A 249 -0.46 -6.98 -10.77
C LEU A 249 0.38 -8.15 -10.23
N PRO A 250 0.14 -9.40 -10.71
CA PRO A 250 -0.89 -9.79 -11.66
C PRO A 250 -2.30 -9.64 -11.05
N ASP A 251 -3.23 -9.05 -11.80
CA ASP A 251 -4.61 -8.81 -11.38
C ASP A 251 -5.44 -10.10 -11.46
N LYS A 252 -5.40 -10.89 -10.39
CA LYS A 252 -6.11 -12.19 -10.31
C LYS A 252 -7.62 -12.04 -10.18
N GLU A 253 -8.07 -10.89 -9.65
CA GLU A 253 -9.48 -10.63 -9.37
C GLU A 253 -10.17 -9.81 -10.47
N GLY A 254 -9.41 -9.34 -11.47
CA GLY A 254 -9.93 -8.53 -12.56
C GLY A 254 -10.43 -7.16 -12.12
N GLN A 255 -9.78 -6.54 -11.13
CA GLN A 255 -10.21 -5.26 -10.54
C GLN A 255 -9.73 -4.03 -11.29
N MET A 256 -8.63 -4.13 -12.03
CA MET A 256 -8.05 -2.98 -12.73
C MET A 256 -8.68 -2.76 -14.11
N TYR A 257 -8.97 -1.50 -14.42
CA TYR A 257 -9.27 -1.08 -15.80
C TYR A 257 -7.97 -1.03 -16.60
N HIS A 258 -7.94 -1.67 -17.77
CA HIS A 258 -6.81 -1.70 -18.68
C HIS A 258 -7.11 -0.99 -19.99
N CYS A 259 -6.29 0.00 -20.35
CA CYS A 259 -6.31 0.69 -21.64
C CYS A 259 -5.46 -0.10 -22.62
N ASN A 260 -6.08 -1.01 -23.38
CA ASN A 260 -5.39 -2.01 -24.19
C ASN A 260 -4.46 -1.43 -25.28
N LEU A 261 -4.83 -0.27 -25.89
CA LEU A 261 -4.05 0.33 -26.97
C LEU A 261 -2.72 0.90 -26.48
N ASP A 262 -2.70 1.44 -25.27
CA ASP A 262 -1.54 2.15 -24.71
C ASP A 262 -0.79 1.30 -23.66
N ASP A 263 -1.30 0.11 -23.33
CA ASP A 263 -0.83 -0.76 -22.25
C ASP A 263 -0.69 -0.01 -20.91
N LEU A 264 -1.72 0.78 -20.57
CA LEU A 264 -1.81 1.55 -19.34
C LEU A 264 -3.00 1.06 -18.50
N TYR A 265 -2.90 1.24 -17.20
CA TYR A 265 -3.92 0.86 -16.23
C TYR A 265 -4.43 2.10 -15.50
N LEU A 266 -5.76 2.23 -15.34
CA LEU A 266 -6.33 3.19 -14.41
C LEU A 266 -6.04 2.75 -12.97
N ILE A 267 -5.64 3.69 -12.13
CA ILE A 267 -5.24 3.37 -10.75
C ILE A 267 -6.46 3.00 -9.87
N PRO A 268 -6.38 1.94 -9.06
CA PRO A 268 -7.40 1.61 -8.06
C PRO A 268 -7.21 2.39 -6.74
N THR A 269 -6.07 3.06 -6.58
CA THR A 269 -5.65 3.84 -5.42
C THR A 269 -4.41 4.68 -5.76
N ALA A 270 -4.26 5.85 -5.13
CA ALA A 270 -3.05 6.67 -5.26
C ALA A 270 -1.79 5.99 -4.70
N GLU A 271 -1.94 4.96 -3.87
CA GLU A 271 -0.83 4.10 -3.45
C GLU A 271 0.08 3.72 -4.61
N VAL A 272 -0.52 3.30 -5.74
CA VAL A 272 0.25 2.80 -6.89
C VAL A 272 1.21 3.85 -7.44
N PRO A 273 0.75 5.02 -7.93
CA PRO A 273 1.68 6.01 -8.47
C PRO A 273 2.58 6.63 -7.40
N VAL A 274 2.09 6.92 -6.20
CA VAL A 274 2.88 7.60 -5.15
C VAL A 274 4.01 6.72 -4.64
N THR A 275 3.76 5.43 -4.38
CA THR A 275 4.81 4.51 -3.94
C THR A 275 5.84 4.26 -5.05
N ASN A 276 5.41 4.25 -6.31
CA ASN A 276 6.28 4.06 -7.48
C ASN A 276 7.21 5.26 -7.79
N ILE A 277 7.03 6.43 -7.18
CA ILE A 277 8.01 7.52 -7.21
C ILE A 277 9.38 7.03 -6.71
N TYR A 278 9.37 6.07 -5.80
CA TYR A 278 10.57 5.51 -5.17
C TYR A 278 11.03 4.18 -5.78
N ARG A 279 10.51 3.81 -6.98
CA ARG A 279 10.96 2.62 -7.70
C ARG A 279 12.38 2.81 -8.22
N ASP A 280 13.23 1.78 -8.01
CA ASP A 280 14.65 1.74 -8.38
C ASP A 280 15.52 2.85 -7.72
N VAL A 281 15.07 3.35 -6.55
CA VAL A 281 15.76 4.42 -5.81
C VAL A 281 16.54 3.86 -4.63
N ILE A 282 17.72 4.43 -4.38
CA ILE A 282 18.47 4.25 -3.13
C ILE A 282 18.47 5.60 -2.41
N LEU A 283 17.65 5.69 -1.37
CA LEU A 283 17.52 6.87 -0.53
C LEU A 283 18.74 7.00 0.41
N SER A 284 19.05 8.21 0.85
CA SER A 284 19.90 8.40 2.02
C SER A 284 19.10 8.23 3.31
N GLU A 285 19.74 7.79 4.38
CA GLU A 285 19.07 7.50 5.65
C GLU A 285 18.35 8.71 6.26
N ASP A 286 18.90 9.92 6.05
CA ASP A 286 18.35 11.19 6.51
C ASP A 286 17.09 11.66 5.76
N GLN A 287 16.79 11.07 4.59
CA GLN A 287 15.54 11.32 3.87
C GLN A 287 14.33 10.58 4.49
N LEU A 288 14.57 9.65 5.40
CA LEU A 288 13.51 8.84 6.03
C LEU A 288 13.10 9.38 7.41
N PRO A 289 11.82 9.38 7.78
CA PRO A 289 10.69 8.85 6.99
C PRO A 289 10.24 9.83 5.88
N ILE A 290 9.85 9.28 4.73
CA ILE A 290 9.11 10.02 3.70
C ILE A 290 7.62 9.89 4.00
N LYS A 291 6.91 11.03 3.95
CA LYS A 291 5.46 11.12 4.18
C LYS A 291 4.82 11.84 2.99
N ASN A 292 4.02 11.14 2.19
CA ASN A 292 3.31 11.71 1.05
C ASN A 292 1.80 11.54 1.22
N CYS A 293 1.02 12.53 0.75
CA CYS A 293 -0.42 12.39 0.58
C CYS A 293 -0.81 12.75 -0.85
N ALA A 294 -1.88 12.14 -1.34
CA ALA A 294 -2.39 12.43 -2.69
C ALA A 294 -3.92 12.30 -2.73
N TYR A 295 -4.55 13.27 -3.37
CA TYR A 295 -5.90 13.13 -3.87
C TYR A 295 -5.87 12.55 -5.28
N THR A 296 -6.69 11.53 -5.52
CA THR A 296 -6.95 11.02 -6.88
C THR A 296 -8.36 10.47 -7.00
N GLU A 297 -8.88 10.47 -8.23
CA GLU A 297 -9.91 9.52 -8.60
C GLU A 297 -9.29 8.13 -8.66
N CYS A 298 -10.05 7.15 -8.16
CA CYS A 298 -9.68 5.74 -8.10
C CYS A 298 -10.70 4.94 -8.91
N PHE A 299 -10.21 3.93 -9.63
CA PHE A 299 -11.03 3.15 -10.56
C PHE A 299 -10.96 1.66 -10.22
N ARG A 300 -12.11 1.06 -9.94
CA ARG A 300 -12.23 -0.38 -9.65
C ARG A 300 -13.33 -1.01 -10.49
N ARG A 301 -13.07 -2.15 -11.09
CA ARG A 301 -14.08 -2.85 -11.88
C ARG A 301 -15.20 -3.46 -11.01
N GLU A 302 -14.97 -3.57 -9.71
CA GLU A 302 -15.91 -4.17 -8.73
C GLU A 302 -16.46 -5.53 -9.22
N ALA A 303 -15.60 -6.32 -9.87
CA ALA A 303 -15.95 -7.60 -10.46
C ALA A 303 -16.55 -8.53 -9.41
N GLY A 304 -17.73 -9.06 -9.69
CA GLY A 304 -18.44 -9.97 -8.78
C GLY A 304 -19.33 -9.30 -7.72
N SER A 305 -19.45 -7.97 -7.71
CA SER A 305 -20.32 -7.24 -6.77
C SER A 305 -21.72 -7.05 -7.34
N TYR A 306 -22.75 -7.51 -6.61
CA TYR A 306 -24.15 -7.44 -7.04
C TYR A 306 -25.10 -7.11 -5.88
N GLY A 307 -26.32 -6.59 -6.20
CA GLY A 307 -27.43 -6.47 -5.27
C GLY A 307 -27.35 -5.27 -4.33
N LYS A 308 -27.71 -5.45 -3.05
CA LYS A 308 -27.84 -4.37 -2.05
C LYS A 308 -26.52 -3.64 -1.76
N ASP A 309 -25.40 -4.30 -1.96
CA ASP A 309 -24.08 -3.75 -1.66
C ASP A 309 -23.61 -2.69 -2.67
N VAL A 310 -24.23 -2.61 -3.85
CA VAL A 310 -23.92 -1.61 -4.89
C VAL A 310 -24.89 -0.41 -4.89
N ARG A 311 -25.82 -0.33 -3.91
CA ARG A 311 -26.79 0.77 -3.88
C ARG A 311 -26.17 2.06 -3.32
N GLY A 312 -26.44 3.18 -3.97
CA GLY A 312 -25.95 4.50 -3.55
C GLY A 312 -24.44 4.62 -3.68
N LEU A 313 -23.78 5.05 -2.59
CA LEU A 313 -22.34 5.29 -2.52
C LEU A 313 -21.53 4.13 -1.94
N ASN A 314 -22.13 2.97 -1.73
CA ASN A 314 -21.47 1.87 -1.03
C ASN A 314 -20.32 1.23 -1.84
N ARG A 315 -20.53 1.05 -3.15
CA ARG A 315 -19.53 0.52 -4.11
C ARG A 315 -19.64 1.25 -5.43
N LEU A 316 -18.53 1.79 -5.89
CA LEU A 316 -18.46 2.62 -7.08
C LEU A 316 -17.30 2.16 -7.96
N HIS A 317 -17.49 2.30 -9.29
CA HIS A 317 -16.44 2.07 -10.28
C HIS A 317 -15.42 3.20 -10.32
N GLU A 318 -15.85 4.42 -10.00
CA GLU A 318 -15.02 5.62 -9.88
C GLU A 318 -15.34 6.34 -8.57
N PHE A 319 -14.32 6.69 -7.80
CA PHE A 319 -14.48 7.38 -6.53
C PHE A 319 -13.24 8.17 -6.14
N SER A 320 -13.48 9.30 -5.47
CA SER A 320 -12.43 10.16 -4.90
C SER A 320 -11.87 9.58 -3.61
N LYS A 321 -10.54 9.62 -3.47
CA LYS A 321 -9.84 9.17 -2.25
C LYS A 321 -8.60 10.02 -1.97
N ILE A 322 -8.39 10.34 -0.70
CA ILE A 322 -7.09 10.80 -0.23
C ILE A 322 -6.32 9.60 0.30
N GLU A 323 -5.11 9.43 -0.19
CA GLU A 323 -4.19 8.39 0.24
C GLU A 323 -2.99 9.00 0.92
N ILE A 324 -2.56 8.41 2.03
CA ILE A 324 -1.29 8.70 2.69
C ILE A 324 -0.35 7.53 2.51
N VAL A 325 0.90 7.81 2.14
CA VAL A 325 1.95 6.82 1.88
C VAL A 325 3.18 7.20 2.69
N ARG A 326 3.78 6.20 3.35
CA ARG A 326 5.07 6.36 4.03
C ARG A 326 6.09 5.38 3.50
N ILE A 327 7.33 5.87 3.40
CA ILE A 327 8.53 5.06 3.19
C ILE A 327 9.42 5.27 4.41
N ASP A 328 9.75 4.19 5.11
CA ASP A 328 10.51 4.30 6.37
C ASP A 328 11.52 3.18 6.54
N LYS A 329 12.32 3.29 7.58
CA LYS A 329 13.25 2.25 8.03
C LYS A 329 12.48 1.12 8.72
N PRO A 330 12.96 -0.14 8.62
CA PRO A 330 12.34 -1.29 9.29
C PRO A 330 12.10 -1.07 10.79
N GLU A 331 13.06 -0.47 11.48
CA GLU A 331 13.01 -0.21 12.92
C GLU A 331 11.97 0.82 13.35
N HIS A 332 11.52 1.69 12.43
CA HIS A 332 10.55 2.76 12.70
C HIS A 332 9.15 2.46 12.18
N SER A 333 8.98 1.44 11.31
CA SER A 333 7.72 1.24 10.59
C SER A 333 6.53 0.93 11.51
N ALA A 334 6.75 0.31 12.66
CA ALA A 334 5.68 0.09 13.65
C ALA A 334 5.16 1.41 14.24
N GLN A 335 6.07 2.35 14.57
CA GLN A 335 5.70 3.69 15.02
C GLN A 335 5.00 4.47 13.90
N SER A 336 5.56 4.44 12.69
CA SER A 336 4.94 5.06 11.51
C SER A 336 3.54 4.55 11.26
N HIS A 337 3.29 3.24 11.43
CA HIS A 337 1.96 2.66 11.30
C HIS A 337 0.99 3.21 12.34
N GLN A 338 1.42 3.28 13.62
CA GLN A 338 0.61 3.84 14.70
C GLN A 338 0.27 5.32 14.45
N GLU A 339 1.25 6.14 14.03
CA GLU A 339 1.00 7.54 13.68
C GLU A 339 -0.01 7.72 12.52
N MET A 340 -0.02 6.78 11.56
CA MET A 340 -1.02 6.77 10.48
C MET A 340 -2.41 6.41 11.02
N LEU A 341 -2.51 5.43 11.92
CA LEU A 341 -3.77 5.07 12.58
C LEU A 341 -4.32 6.26 13.38
N ASP A 342 -3.47 6.92 14.18
CA ASP A 342 -3.86 8.09 14.98
C ASP A 342 -4.33 9.25 14.09
N HIS A 343 -3.68 9.46 12.93
CA HIS A 343 -4.10 10.48 11.96
C HIS A 343 -5.49 10.19 11.40
N VAL A 344 -5.74 8.97 10.93
CA VAL A 344 -7.04 8.57 10.36
C VAL A 344 -8.15 8.63 11.43
N GLU A 345 -7.88 8.17 12.63
CA GLU A 345 -8.80 8.28 13.77
C GLU A 345 -9.14 9.74 14.05
N GLY A 346 -8.13 10.63 14.08
CA GLY A 346 -8.31 12.06 14.28
C GLY A 346 -9.21 12.72 13.24
N LEU A 347 -9.19 12.26 11.98
CA LEU A 347 -10.11 12.73 10.93
C LEU A 347 -11.56 12.38 11.25
N LEU A 348 -11.83 11.13 11.66
CA LEU A 348 -13.18 10.67 12.03
C LEU A 348 -13.71 11.42 13.26
N GLN A 349 -12.84 11.66 14.26
CA GLN A 349 -13.20 12.45 15.44
C GLN A 349 -13.56 13.89 15.07
N LYS A 350 -12.81 14.55 14.18
CA LYS A 350 -13.11 15.91 13.70
C LYS A 350 -14.38 15.97 12.86
N LEU A 351 -14.73 14.88 12.18
CA LEU A 351 -16.00 14.73 11.47
C LEU A 351 -17.16 14.35 12.39
N GLU A 352 -16.90 14.14 13.68
CA GLU A 352 -17.90 13.79 14.70
C GLU A 352 -18.69 12.51 14.36
N LEU A 353 -18.07 11.56 13.59
CA LEU A 353 -18.69 10.30 13.17
C LEU A 353 -18.45 9.20 14.21
N PRO A 354 -19.46 8.32 14.47
CA PRO A 354 -19.23 7.09 15.23
C PRO A 354 -18.41 6.11 14.40
N TYR A 355 -17.38 5.50 15.01
CA TYR A 355 -16.47 4.60 14.30
C TYR A 355 -16.04 3.42 15.16
N ARG A 356 -15.56 2.38 14.48
CA ARG A 356 -14.76 1.31 15.09
C ARG A 356 -13.50 1.04 14.27
N ILE A 357 -12.48 0.52 14.94
CA ILE A 357 -11.21 0.11 14.33
C ILE A 357 -11.09 -1.40 14.45
N LEU A 358 -10.86 -2.05 13.32
CA LEU A 358 -10.69 -3.49 13.21
C LEU A 358 -9.24 -3.82 12.92
N ARG A 359 -8.66 -4.83 13.58
CA ARG A 359 -7.46 -5.49 13.10
C ARG A 359 -7.88 -6.71 12.28
N LEU A 360 -7.47 -6.71 11.00
CA LEU A 360 -7.87 -7.74 10.06
C LEU A 360 -7.24 -9.09 10.42
N CYS A 361 -8.00 -10.16 10.23
CA CYS A 361 -7.55 -11.54 10.38
C CYS A 361 -6.84 -12.05 9.11
N GLY A 362 -6.25 -13.25 9.20
CA GLY A 362 -5.49 -13.86 8.12
C GLY A 362 -6.28 -14.07 6.84
N GLY A 363 -7.59 -14.38 6.93
CA GLY A 363 -8.44 -14.62 5.78
C GLY A 363 -8.98 -13.35 5.11
N ASP A 364 -8.90 -12.18 5.77
CA ASP A 364 -9.39 -10.91 5.24
C ASP A 364 -8.29 -9.90 4.88
N ILE A 365 -7.11 -10.05 5.50
CA ILE A 365 -5.97 -9.15 5.23
C ILE A 365 -5.53 -9.24 3.77
N SER A 366 -5.28 -8.09 3.14
CA SER A 366 -4.89 -8.02 1.72
C SER A 366 -3.64 -8.86 1.41
N PHE A 367 -3.53 -9.28 0.14
CA PHE A 367 -2.43 -10.10 -0.37
C PHE A 367 -1.04 -9.54 -0.01
N THR A 368 -0.88 -8.22 -0.06
CA THR A 368 0.41 -7.55 0.11
C THR A 368 0.74 -7.12 1.54
N ALA A 369 -0.27 -6.95 2.42
CA ALA A 369 -0.06 -6.42 3.76
C ALA A 369 0.47 -7.48 4.75
N ALA A 370 1.35 -7.08 5.65
CA ALA A 370 1.79 -7.86 6.82
C ALA A 370 0.92 -7.57 8.05
N LEU A 371 0.38 -6.35 8.15
CA LEU A 371 -0.55 -5.92 9.20
C LEU A 371 -1.48 -4.86 8.61
N CYS A 372 -2.76 -4.97 8.90
CA CYS A 372 -3.78 -4.05 8.42
C CYS A 372 -4.81 -3.76 9.49
N TYR A 373 -5.24 -2.49 9.54
CA TYR A 373 -6.38 -2.05 10.34
C TYR A 373 -7.36 -1.31 9.46
N ASP A 374 -8.65 -1.67 9.58
CA ASP A 374 -9.73 -0.96 8.92
C ASP A 374 -10.48 -0.07 9.89
N PHE A 375 -10.91 1.08 9.38
CA PHE A 375 -11.81 1.99 10.06
C PHE A 375 -13.17 1.90 9.41
N GLU A 376 -14.17 1.72 10.23
CA GLU A 376 -15.56 1.66 9.78
C GLU A 376 -16.40 2.70 10.50
N VAL A 377 -17.37 3.26 9.79
CA VAL A 377 -18.44 4.13 10.32
C VAL A 377 -19.77 3.40 10.27
N TYR A 378 -20.64 3.67 11.22
CA TYR A 378 -21.94 3.00 11.27
C TYR A 378 -22.97 3.73 10.41
N SER A 379 -23.60 3.03 9.50
CA SER A 379 -24.74 3.52 8.73
C SER A 379 -26.04 3.15 9.46
N GLU A 380 -26.67 4.16 10.05
CA GLU A 380 -27.90 3.95 10.84
C GLU A 380 -29.08 3.55 9.95
N ALA A 381 -29.14 4.07 8.73
CA ALA A 381 -30.20 3.71 7.80
C ALA A 381 -30.06 2.30 7.23
N GLN A 382 -28.81 1.80 7.05
CA GLN A 382 -28.52 0.47 6.54
C GLN A 382 -28.33 -0.57 7.66
N LYS A 383 -28.24 -0.13 8.93
CA LYS A 383 -27.98 -0.97 10.12
C LYS A 383 -26.73 -1.83 9.97
N ARG A 384 -25.64 -1.22 9.44
CA ARG A 384 -24.36 -1.90 9.25
C ARG A 384 -23.17 -0.95 9.34
N TRP A 385 -22.01 -1.51 9.60
CA TRP A 385 -20.73 -0.84 9.52
C TRP A 385 -20.25 -0.73 8.07
N LEU A 386 -19.65 0.40 7.71
CA LEU A 386 -19.10 0.67 6.38
C LEU A 386 -17.63 1.04 6.52
N GLU A 387 -16.76 0.27 5.91
CA GLU A 387 -15.32 0.56 5.83
C GLU A 387 -15.09 1.88 5.10
N VAL A 388 -14.35 2.80 5.72
CA VAL A 388 -14.00 4.13 5.17
C VAL A 388 -12.49 4.32 5.00
N SER A 389 -11.69 3.48 5.63
CA SER A 389 -10.24 3.49 5.51
C SER A 389 -9.66 2.11 5.81
N SER A 390 -8.56 1.80 5.15
CA SER A 390 -7.68 0.68 5.46
C SER A 390 -6.27 1.22 5.59
N VAL A 391 -5.57 0.91 6.70
CA VAL A 391 -4.20 1.36 6.98
C VAL A 391 -3.29 0.16 7.11
N SER A 392 -2.35 0.01 6.18
CA SER A 392 -1.54 -1.18 6.01
C SER A 392 -0.05 -0.93 6.19
N ASN A 393 0.64 -1.89 6.78
CA ASN A 393 2.09 -2.03 6.77
C ASN A 393 2.46 -3.23 5.89
N PHE A 394 3.31 -3.01 4.90
CA PHE A 394 3.74 -4.03 3.94
C PHE A 394 5.14 -4.56 4.23
N ASP A 395 5.79 -4.06 5.27
CA ASP A 395 7.21 -4.34 5.51
C ASP A 395 8.04 -4.03 4.26
N THR A 396 8.93 -4.93 3.88
CA THR A 396 9.74 -4.80 2.66
C THR A 396 9.05 -5.40 1.41
N TYR A 397 7.81 -5.90 1.51
CA TYR A 397 7.17 -6.62 0.41
C TYR A 397 7.06 -5.78 -0.88
N GLN A 398 6.55 -4.57 -0.77
CA GLN A 398 6.51 -3.66 -1.91
C GLN A 398 7.90 -3.09 -2.21
N ALA A 399 8.68 -2.72 -1.20
CA ALA A 399 10.01 -2.16 -1.38
C ALA A 399 10.94 -3.09 -2.16
N ASN A 400 10.84 -4.42 -1.97
CA ASN A 400 11.60 -5.38 -2.76
C ASN A 400 11.12 -5.45 -4.22
N ARG A 401 9.81 -5.43 -4.47
CA ARG A 401 9.25 -5.37 -5.82
C ARG A 401 9.66 -4.10 -6.56
N LEU A 402 9.65 -2.97 -5.85
CA LEU A 402 10.04 -1.65 -6.31
C LEU A 402 11.56 -1.44 -6.38
N GLN A 403 12.36 -2.29 -5.71
CA GLN A 403 13.77 -2.02 -5.44
C GLN A 403 13.99 -0.68 -4.72
N CYS A 404 13.05 -0.32 -3.84
CA CYS A 404 13.15 0.85 -2.96
C CYS A 404 14.04 0.53 -1.77
N ARG A 405 15.19 1.17 -1.68
CA ARG A 405 16.25 0.87 -0.71
C ARG A 405 16.76 2.15 -0.07
N TYR A 406 17.46 2.02 1.05
CA TYR A 406 18.20 3.13 1.64
C TYR A 406 19.61 2.73 2.01
N ARG A 407 20.50 3.71 2.06
CA ARG A 407 21.90 3.57 2.49
C ARG A 407 22.01 3.91 3.95
N LYS A 408 22.33 2.90 4.78
CA LYS A 408 22.56 3.08 6.21
C LYS A 408 23.92 3.76 6.46
N GLY A 409 24.09 4.36 7.65
CA GLY A 409 25.31 5.05 8.02
C GLY A 409 26.61 4.24 7.90
N ASP A 410 26.54 2.90 8.02
CA ASP A 410 27.64 1.96 7.77
C ASP A 410 27.92 1.67 6.28
N LYS A 411 27.23 2.37 5.37
CA LYS A 411 27.22 2.20 3.91
C LYS A 411 26.53 0.93 3.39
N SER A 412 25.97 0.09 4.25
CA SER A 412 25.14 -1.02 3.81
C SER A 412 23.85 -0.52 3.15
N ILE A 413 23.35 -1.30 2.17
CA ILE A 413 22.08 -1.00 1.49
C ILE A 413 21.03 -1.96 2.01
N GLN A 414 19.91 -1.40 2.48
CA GLN A 414 18.78 -2.15 3.01
C GLN A 414 17.49 -1.78 2.28
N LEU A 415 16.51 -2.69 2.26
CA LEU A 415 15.17 -2.40 1.78
C LEU A 415 14.46 -1.48 2.78
N CYS A 416 13.68 -0.54 2.25
CA CYS A 416 12.75 0.24 3.07
C CYS A 416 11.53 -0.60 3.47
N HIS A 417 10.77 -0.13 4.45
CA HIS A 417 9.38 -0.52 4.67
C HIS A 417 8.46 0.48 3.98
N THR A 418 7.33 -0.02 3.46
CA THR A 418 6.28 0.81 2.86
C THR A 418 5.00 0.66 3.66
N LEU A 419 4.28 1.76 3.80
CA LEU A 419 2.99 1.81 4.48
C LEU A 419 2.05 2.70 3.68
N ASN A 420 0.77 2.38 3.69
CA ASN A 420 -0.25 3.26 3.14
C ASN A 420 -1.52 3.28 4.01
N GLY A 421 -2.38 4.23 3.73
CA GLY A 421 -3.72 4.29 4.31
C GLY A 421 -4.60 5.29 3.59
N SER A 422 -5.89 5.01 3.55
CA SER A 422 -6.87 5.96 3.05
C SER A 422 -7.17 7.01 4.13
N ALA A 423 -7.03 8.28 3.78
CA ALA A 423 -7.29 9.40 4.70
C ALA A 423 -8.31 10.43 4.15
N LEU A 424 -9.50 10.05 3.70
CA LEU A 424 -10.32 8.86 3.71
C LEU A 424 -10.87 8.56 2.31
N ALA A 425 -11.67 7.46 2.14
CA ALA A 425 -12.47 7.20 0.93
C ALA A 425 -13.78 8.01 1.00
N LEU A 426 -13.94 8.99 0.10
CA LEU A 426 -14.99 10.00 0.22
C LEU A 426 -16.42 9.47 0.11
N PRO A 427 -16.76 8.52 -0.79
CA PRO A 427 -18.18 8.16 -0.96
C PRO A 427 -18.86 7.66 0.30
N ARG A 428 -18.20 6.79 1.06
CA ARG A 428 -18.78 6.25 2.31
C ARG A 428 -18.77 7.28 3.43
N ILE A 429 -17.83 8.22 3.44
CA ILE A 429 -17.86 9.38 4.35
C ILE A 429 -19.01 10.30 4.01
N VAL A 430 -19.24 10.60 2.72
CA VAL A 430 -20.42 11.38 2.30
C VAL A 430 -21.71 10.67 2.72
N ALA A 431 -21.81 9.35 2.48
CA ALA A 431 -22.97 8.57 2.91
C ALA A 431 -23.22 8.69 4.41
N ALA A 432 -22.18 8.51 5.24
CA ALA A 432 -22.28 8.63 6.69
C ALA A 432 -22.68 10.05 7.13
N LEU A 433 -22.05 11.09 6.57
CA LEU A 433 -22.41 12.49 6.89
C LEU A 433 -23.86 12.80 6.53
N LEU A 434 -24.35 12.33 5.39
CA LEU A 434 -25.77 12.55 5.02
C LEU A 434 -26.70 11.83 5.98
N GLU A 435 -26.40 10.59 6.36
CA GLU A 435 -27.24 9.78 7.22
C GLU A 435 -27.19 10.23 8.69
N ASP A 436 -25.99 10.50 9.24
CA ASP A 436 -25.83 10.76 10.68
C ASP A 436 -26.15 12.20 11.06
N PHE A 437 -26.09 13.13 10.12
CA PHE A 437 -26.36 14.56 10.39
C PHE A 437 -27.69 15.06 9.85
N GLN A 438 -28.59 14.17 9.40
CA GLN A 438 -29.92 14.54 8.96
C GLN A 438 -30.80 15.04 10.11
N THR A 439 -31.54 16.11 9.84
CA THR A 439 -32.54 16.72 10.75
C THR A 439 -33.81 17.03 9.97
N PRO A 440 -34.92 17.37 10.64
CA PRO A 440 -36.12 17.87 9.94
C PRO A 440 -35.87 19.09 9.07
N GLU A 441 -34.92 19.97 9.47
CA GLU A 441 -34.62 21.24 8.79
C GLU A 441 -33.62 21.09 7.64
N GLY A 442 -32.80 20.01 7.61
CA GLY A 442 -31.75 19.80 6.63
C GLY A 442 -30.69 18.87 7.14
N ILE A 443 -29.53 18.86 6.50
CA ILE A 443 -28.37 18.06 6.90
C ILE A 443 -27.32 18.99 7.51
N LYS A 444 -27.03 18.84 8.79
CA LYS A 444 -26.01 19.62 9.49
C LYS A 444 -24.62 19.32 8.92
N ILE A 445 -23.75 20.31 8.95
CA ILE A 445 -22.35 20.18 8.54
C ILE A 445 -21.47 20.14 9.80
N PRO A 446 -20.62 19.12 9.99
CA PRO A 446 -19.64 19.08 11.07
C PRO A 446 -18.81 20.35 11.14
N LYS A 447 -18.50 20.82 12.35
CA LYS A 447 -17.79 22.10 12.56
C LYS A 447 -16.51 22.20 11.74
N ALA A 448 -15.75 21.12 11.64
CA ALA A 448 -14.50 21.09 10.87
C ALA A 448 -14.69 21.36 9.37
N LEU A 449 -15.86 21.02 8.80
CA LEU A 449 -16.16 21.22 7.38
C LEU A 449 -16.84 22.58 7.07
N GLN A 450 -17.40 23.28 8.06
CA GLN A 450 -18.11 24.54 7.83
C GLN A 450 -17.27 25.61 7.13
N PRO A 451 -15.97 25.79 7.43
CA PRO A 451 -15.13 26.75 6.70
C PRO A 451 -15.01 26.44 5.21
N TYR A 452 -14.98 25.16 4.84
CA TYR A 452 -14.88 24.69 3.45
C TYR A 452 -16.24 24.73 2.73
N MET A 453 -17.30 24.42 3.44
CA MET A 453 -18.67 24.44 2.92
C MET A 453 -19.24 25.88 2.83
N GLY A 454 -18.81 26.79 3.71
CA GLY A 454 -19.36 28.16 3.84
C GLY A 454 -20.80 28.17 4.31
N THR A 455 -21.28 27.10 4.93
CA THR A 455 -22.59 26.94 5.55
C THR A 455 -22.50 25.89 6.65
N ASP A 456 -23.42 25.96 7.60
CA ASP A 456 -23.59 24.98 8.68
C ASP A 456 -24.65 23.91 8.37
N MET A 457 -25.38 24.05 7.25
CA MET A 457 -26.47 23.16 6.88
C MET A 457 -26.69 23.09 5.36
N ILE A 458 -26.99 21.92 4.85
CA ILE A 458 -27.55 21.67 3.51
C ILE A 458 -29.08 21.69 3.62
N LYS A 459 -29.72 22.49 2.78
CA LYS A 459 -31.17 22.62 2.72
C LYS A 459 -31.71 22.38 1.31
#